data_fb100d0ffdfe7c9081e11b47322c1551
#
_entry.id   fb100d0ffdfe7c9081e11b47322c1551
#
_cell.length_a   1.000
_cell.length_b   1.000
_cell.length_c   1.000
_cell.angle_alpha   90.00
_cell.angle_beta   90.00
_cell.angle_gamma   90.00
#
_symmetry.space_group_name_H-M   'P 1'
#
loop_
_entity.id
_entity.type
_entity.pdbx_description
1 polymer ?
#
loop_
_entity_poly.entity_id
_entity_poly.type
_entity_poly.pdbx_seq_one_letter_code
_entity_poly.pdbx_strand_id
1 'polypeptide(L)'
;MRKIFTLTSIALLSVCSAFAQTTEEKPTMVVETMYIMPKRGMEDKFEAAVKAHDTKFHPDGQYKAGLRKVEYGEKAGWYVWVFGPTTYSAIDSRPAKEGGHAADWSATVDPLVESYGETRLWELDENLSYGMDLLKKAKYYEAWSVDLKRGDYYRFKALAEKLKKAYESQGTSSFIIYNNVVHTANGPDVSIIWSFNSFAEWSKDSGTKAAYEKIYGANSWQNMLDEWRDITVDYNSEIRSFLR
;
A
#
# COMPACT_ATOMS: atom_id res chain seq x y z
N MET A 1 -23.07 60.15 -63.34
CA MET A 1 -23.62 59.68 -62.08
C MET A 1 -23.03 58.28 -61.83
N ARG A 2 -21.93 58.21 -61.03
CA ARG A 2 -21.26 56.95 -60.64
C ARG A 2 -21.73 56.56 -59.25
N LYS A 3 -22.41 55.44 -59.13
CA LYS A 3 -22.82 54.88 -57.86
C LYS A 3 -21.65 54.01 -57.29
N ILE A 4 -21.12 54.41 -56.16
CA ILE A 4 -20.10 53.66 -55.41
C ILE A 4 -20.84 52.69 -54.47
N PHE A 5 -20.60 51.42 -54.70
CA PHE A 5 -21.05 50.35 -53.78
C PHE A 5 -19.94 50.10 -52.74
N THR A 6 -20.22 50.39 -51.47
CA THR A 6 -19.32 50.07 -50.38
C THR A 6 -19.66 48.67 -49.87
N LEU A 7 -18.76 47.69 -50.05
CA LEU A 7 -18.85 46.39 -49.44
C LEU A 7 -18.32 46.46 -48.01
N THR A 8 -19.20 46.22 -47.03
CA THR A 8 -18.82 46.10 -45.63
C THR A 8 -18.55 44.62 -45.36
N SER A 9 -17.27 44.26 -45.18
CA SER A 9 -16.86 42.88 -44.78
C SER A 9 -17.00 42.75 -43.25
N ILE A 10 -17.94 41.92 -42.83
CA ILE A 10 -18.09 41.49 -41.45
C ILE A 10 -17.15 40.30 -41.19
N ALA A 11 -16.08 40.57 -40.45
CA ALA A 11 -15.18 39.49 -39.97
C ALA A 11 -15.80 38.82 -38.77
N LEU A 12 -16.25 37.56 -38.92
CA LEU A 12 -16.68 36.71 -37.79
C LEU A 12 -15.42 36.20 -37.08
N LEU A 13 -15.10 36.75 -35.91
CA LEU A 13 -14.12 36.17 -34.98
C LEU A 13 -14.76 34.98 -34.27
N SER A 14 -14.43 33.78 -34.74
CA SER A 14 -14.73 32.53 -33.97
C SER A 14 -13.77 32.41 -32.80
N VAL A 15 -14.24 32.73 -31.60
CA VAL A 15 -13.53 32.45 -30.37
C VAL A 15 -13.65 30.96 -30.08
N CYS A 16 -12.64 30.16 -30.48
CA CYS A 16 -12.49 28.80 -29.99
C CYS A 16 -12.11 28.83 -28.50
N SER A 17 -13.10 28.69 -27.64
CA SER A 17 -12.87 28.39 -26.23
C SER A 17 -12.32 26.96 -26.13
N ALA A 18 -10.99 26.82 -26.07
CA ALA A 18 -10.35 25.57 -25.69
C ALA A 18 -10.67 25.33 -24.22
N PHE A 19 -11.67 24.50 -23.95
CA PHE A 19 -11.83 23.89 -22.65
C PHE A 19 -10.64 22.96 -22.44
N ALA A 20 -9.63 23.42 -21.72
CA ALA A 20 -8.63 22.55 -21.15
C ALA A 20 -9.37 21.65 -20.13
N GLN A 21 -9.68 20.40 -20.53
CA GLN A 21 -10.04 19.37 -19.59
C GLN A 21 -8.81 19.14 -18.72
N THR A 22 -8.76 19.75 -17.55
CA THR A 22 -7.89 19.31 -16.47
C THR A 22 -8.44 17.95 -16.06
N THR A 23 -7.86 16.87 -16.54
CA THR A 23 -7.99 15.56 -15.93
C THR A 23 -7.41 15.74 -14.53
N GLU A 24 -8.26 15.80 -13.51
CA GLU A 24 -7.79 15.72 -12.12
C GLU A 24 -7.04 14.39 -12.00
N GLU A 25 -5.73 14.46 -11.88
CA GLU A 25 -4.92 13.29 -11.60
C GLU A 25 -5.39 12.70 -10.27
N LYS A 26 -5.71 11.40 -10.29
CA LYS A 26 -6.09 10.67 -9.09
C LYS A 26 -4.96 10.81 -8.07
N PRO A 27 -5.25 11.24 -6.83
CA PRO A 27 -4.20 11.42 -5.84
C PRO A 27 -3.49 10.11 -5.53
N THR A 28 -2.17 10.17 -5.45
CA THR A 28 -1.34 9.04 -5.04
C THR A 28 -1.68 8.63 -3.62
N MET A 29 -1.98 7.34 -3.43
CA MET A 29 -2.31 6.77 -2.13
C MET A 29 -1.06 6.29 -1.41
N VAL A 30 -0.93 6.66 -0.15
CA VAL A 30 0.20 6.28 0.70
C VAL A 30 -0.27 5.65 2.00
N VAL A 31 0.59 4.87 2.62
CA VAL A 31 0.44 4.37 3.99
C VAL A 31 1.73 4.61 4.76
N GLU A 32 1.59 5.02 6.02
CA GLU A 32 2.70 5.05 6.97
C GLU A 32 2.61 3.81 7.86
N THR A 33 3.73 3.16 8.10
CA THR A 33 3.83 2.02 9.00
C THR A 33 4.85 2.29 10.08
N MET A 34 4.53 1.98 11.33
CA MET A 34 5.43 2.09 12.46
C MET A 34 5.40 0.80 13.28
N TYR A 35 6.56 0.20 13.49
CA TYR A 35 6.68 -0.95 14.38
C TYR A 35 6.70 -0.52 15.83
N ILE A 36 5.98 -1.26 16.68
CA ILE A 36 5.86 -1.00 18.10
C ILE A 36 5.98 -2.33 18.84
N MET A 37 6.87 -2.39 19.83
CA MET A 37 6.96 -3.49 20.78
C MET A 37 6.32 -3.07 22.11
N PRO A 38 5.24 -3.70 22.54
CA PRO A 38 4.68 -3.44 23.86
C PRO A 38 5.58 -4.05 24.96
N LYS A 39 5.50 -3.51 26.16
CA LYS A 39 6.11 -4.12 27.35
C LYS A 39 5.51 -5.50 27.59
N ARG A 40 6.35 -6.44 27.95
CA ARG A 40 5.94 -7.82 28.21
C ARG A 40 4.81 -7.89 29.24
N GLY A 41 3.74 -8.61 28.89
CA GLY A 41 2.54 -8.76 29.71
C GLY A 41 1.60 -7.55 29.71
N MET A 42 1.87 -6.57 28.83
CA MET A 42 1.00 -5.40 28.65
C MET A 42 0.30 -5.40 27.28
N GLU A 43 0.40 -6.49 26.52
CA GLU A 43 -0.09 -6.59 25.15
C GLU A 43 -1.58 -6.23 25.04
N ASP A 44 -2.44 -6.82 25.87
CA ASP A 44 -3.89 -6.55 25.84
C ASP A 44 -4.21 -5.10 26.23
N LYS A 45 -3.46 -4.52 27.18
CA LYS A 45 -3.63 -3.11 27.57
C LYS A 45 -3.17 -2.17 26.45
N PHE A 46 -2.07 -2.52 25.78
CA PHE A 46 -1.55 -1.79 24.65
C PHE A 46 -2.55 -1.80 23.48
N GLU A 47 -3.08 -2.97 23.10
CA GLU A 47 -4.11 -3.08 22.07
C GLU A 47 -5.35 -2.23 22.39
N ALA A 48 -5.81 -2.29 23.64
CA ALA A 48 -6.96 -1.49 24.10
C ALA A 48 -6.67 0.02 24.05
N ALA A 49 -5.46 0.44 24.47
CA ALA A 49 -5.06 1.86 24.47
C ALA A 49 -4.94 2.40 23.04
N VAL A 50 -4.29 1.67 22.13
CA VAL A 50 -4.20 2.08 20.71
C VAL A 50 -5.58 2.13 20.08
N LYS A 51 -6.44 1.14 20.31
CA LYS A 51 -7.82 1.13 19.80
C LYS A 51 -8.63 2.34 20.30
N ALA A 52 -8.48 2.71 21.57
CA ALA A 52 -9.15 3.89 22.13
C ALA A 52 -8.63 5.18 21.50
N HIS A 53 -7.32 5.29 21.31
CA HIS A 53 -6.67 6.41 20.63
C HIS A 53 -7.13 6.51 19.17
N ASP A 54 -7.09 5.41 18.42
CA ASP A 54 -7.49 5.38 17.01
C ASP A 54 -8.98 5.75 16.84
N THR A 55 -9.85 5.28 17.74
CA THR A 55 -11.28 5.64 17.74
C THR A 55 -11.49 7.15 17.90
N LYS A 56 -10.65 7.80 18.72
CA LYS A 56 -10.78 9.23 19.03
C LYS A 56 -10.17 10.12 17.96
N PHE A 57 -9.01 9.75 17.42
CA PHE A 57 -8.20 10.63 16.58
C PHE A 57 -8.07 10.16 15.13
N HIS A 58 -8.37 8.89 14.84
CA HIS A 58 -8.21 8.25 13.54
C HIS A 58 -9.51 7.61 13.04
N PRO A 59 -10.63 8.37 13.00
CA PRO A 59 -11.89 7.85 12.49
C PRO A 59 -11.78 7.44 11.03
N ASP A 60 -12.78 6.72 10.52
CA ASP A 60 -12.85 6.36 9.12
C ASP A 60 -12.72 7.59 8.22
N GLY A 61 -11.88 7.48 7.18
CA GLY A 61 -11.57 8.56 6.25
C GLY A 61 -10.07 8.72 6.03
N GLN A 62 -9.66 9.93 5.66
CA GLN A 62 -8.28 10.23 5.28
C GLN A 62 -7.25 10.08 6.41
N TYR A 63 -7.69 10.09 7.66
CA TYR A 63 -6.82 9.96 8.83
C TYR A 63 -6.95 8.59 9.52
N LYS A 64 -7.58 7.63 8.87
CA LYS A 64 -7.76 6.29 9.43
C LYS A 64 -6.43 5.65 9.78
N ALA A 65 -6.37 5.06 10.98
CA ALA A 65 -5.29 4.20 11.38
C ALA A 65 -5.80 2.85 11.89
N GLY A 66 -4.89 1.94 12.16
CA GLY A 66 -5.24 0.67 12.77
C GLY A 66 -4.02 -0.19 13.05
N LEU A 67 -4.15 -1.07 14.01
CA LEU A 67 -3.08 -1.91 14.51
C LEU A 67 -3.09 -3.29 13.84
N ARG A 68 -1.90 -3.85 13.60
CA ARG A 68 -1.66 -5.20 13.09
C ARG A 68 -0.69 -5.89 14.03
N LYS A 69 -0.91 -7.16 14.31
CA LYS A 69 0.03 -7.95 15.11
C LYS A 69 0.86 -8.81 14.18
N VAL A 70 2.17 -8.85 14.40
CA VAL A 70 3.07 -9.76 13.70
C VAL A 70 2.98 -11.12 14.39
N GLU A 71 2.36 -12.07 13.72
CA GLU A 71 2.15 -13.42 14.24
C GLU A 71 3.36 -14.32 14.00
N TYR A 72 3.99 -14.18 12.81
CA TYR A 72 5.15 -14.95 12.40
C TYR A 72 6.13 -14.08 11.63
N GLY A 73 7.41 -14.42 11.69
CA GLY A 73 8.53 -13.72 11.08
C GLY A 73 9.54 -13.26 12.12
N GLU A 74 10.57 -12.54 11.69
CA GLU A 74 11.65 -12.05 12.56
C GLU A 74 11.13 -11.16 13.70
N LYS A 75 10.11 -10.38 13.42
CA LYS A 75 9.47 -9.47 14.39
C LYS A 75 8.20 -10.05 15.01
N ALA A 76 8.08 -11.39 15.15
CA ALA A 76 6.93 -11.99 15.82
C ALA A 76 6.74 -11.41 17.24
N GLY A 77 5.50 -11.03 17.57
CA GLY A 77 5.16 -10.35 18.82
C GLY A 77 5.22 -8.83 18.78
N TRP A 78 5.81 -8.25 17.73
CA TRP A 78 5.70 -6.82 17.45
C TRP A 78 4.31 -6.48 16.87
N TYR A 79 4.00 -5.21 16.91
CA TYR A 79 2.83 -4.64 16.27
C TYR A 79 3.25 -3.66 15.19
N VAL A 80 2.41 -3.51 14.17
CA VAL A 80 2.56 -2.50 13.13
C VAL A 80 1.34 -1.59 13.20
N TRP A 81 1.55 -0.36 13.62
CA TRP A 81 0.54 0.68 13.48
C TRP A 81 0.58 1.19 12.04
N VAL A 82 -0.59 1.18 11.38
CA VAL A 82 -0.73 1.52 9.95
C VAL A 82 -1.66 2.71 9.85
N PHE A 83 -1.14 3.84 9.39
CA PHE A 83 -1.90 5.04 9.09
C PHE A 83 -2.19 5.11 7.59
N GLY A 84 -3.46 5.21 7.24
CA GLY A 84 -3.93 5.22 5.86
C GLY A 84 -4.70 3.94 5.46
N PRO A 85 -4.97 3.73 4.13
CA PRO A 85 -4.44 4.52 3.01
C PRO A 85 -4.94 5.98 3.01
N THR A 86 -4.03 6.90 2.70
CA THR A 86 -4.25 8.34 2.70
C THR A 86 -3.53 9.00 1.52
N THR A 87 -3.45 10.34 1.49
CA THR A 87 -2.72 11.10 0.47
C THR A 87 -1.57 11.88 1.10
N TYR A 88 -0.60 12.32 0.29
CA TYR A 88 0.47 13.20 0.78
C TYR A 88 -0.07 14.48 1.40
N SER A 89 -1.09 15.10 0.80
CA SER A 89 -1.71 16.31 1.35
C SER A 89 -2.40 16.08 2.70
N ALA A 90 -2.94 14.88 2.92
CA ALA A 90 -3.50 14.52 4.23
C ALA A 90 -2.40 14.29 5.29
N ILE A 91 -1.22 13.79 4.89
CA ILE A 91 -0.06 13.72 5.81
C ILE A 91 0.36 15.13 6.24
N ASP A 92 0.44 16.08 5.32
CA ASP A 92 0.80 17.47 5.62
C ASP A 92 -0.20 18.16 6.56
N SER A 93 -1.48 17.81 6.41
CA SER A 93 -2.59 18.42 7.17
C SER A 93 -3.05 17.62 8.38
N ARG A 94 -2.37 16.49 8.71
CA ARG A 94 -2.78 15.67 9.86
C ARG A 94 -2.61 16.46 11.17
N PRO A 95 -3.60 16.36 12.09
CA PRO A 95 -3.53 17.04 13.39
C PRO A 95 -2.43 16.40 14.25
N ALA A 96 -1.26 17.01 14.33
CA ALA A 96 -0.13 16.46 15.10
C ALA A 96 -0.17 16.85 16.58
N LYS A 97 -0.53 18.09 16.89
CA LYS A 97 -0.50 18.64 18.26
C LYS A 97 -1.85 19.18 18.71
N GLU A 98 -2.71 19.52 17.77
CA GLU A 98 -4.01 20.09 18.06
C GLU A 98 -4.99 19.02 18.58
N GLY A 99 -5.94 19.44 19.42
CA GLY A 99 -6.94 18.54 20.00
C GLY A 99 -6.42 17.50 20.99
N GLY A 100 -5.14 17.58 21.39
CA GLY A 100 -4.57 16.69 22.39
C GLY A 100 -4.11 15.32 21.85
N HIS A 101 -4.01 15.13 20.52
CA HIS A 101 -3.59 13.87 19.90
C HIS A 101 -2.26 13.34 20.46
N ALA A 102 -1.18 14.13 20.37
CA ALA A 102 0.13 13.73 20.88
C ALA A 102 0.14 13.54 22.40
N ALA A 103 -0.57 14.37 23.15
CA ALA A 103 -0.69 14.24 24.60
C ALA A 103 -1.43 12.99 25.03
N ASP A 104 -2.48 12.61 24.29
CA ASP A 104 -3.23 11.37 24.54
C ASP A 104 -2.34 10.13 24.29
N TRP A 105 -1.61 10.08 23.17
CA TRP A 105 -0.68 9.00 22.87
C TRP A 105 0.38 8.88 23.97
N SER A 106 1.03 9.99 24.32
CA SER A 106 2.07 9.99 25.38
C SER A 106 1.56 9.62 26.76
N ALA A 107 0.30 9.90 27.06
CA ALA A 107 -0.29 9.57 28.35
C ALA A 107 -0.82 8.13 28.42
N THR A 108 -1.33 7.58 27.31
CA THR A 108 -2.08 6.33 27.32
C THR A 108 -1.37 5.17 26.63
N VAL A 109 -0.60 5.41 25.56
CA VAL A 109 0.09 4.39 24.77
C VAL A 109 1.55 4.27 25.16
N ASP A 110 2.32 5.37 25.16
CA ASP A 110 3.77 5.35 25.46
C ASP A 110 4.14 4.61 26.75
N PRO A 111 3.40 4.72 27.87
CA PRO A 111 3.72 3.98 29.09
C PRO A 111 3.69 2.46 28.93
N LEU A 112 3.01 1.94 27.90
CA LEU A 112 2.84 0.51 27.60
C LEU A 112 3.85 0.01 26.55
N VAL A 113 4.62 0.91 25.93
CA VAL A 113 5.59 0.59 24.90
C VAL A 113 6.96 0.30 25.49
N GLU A 114 7.58 -0.79 25.06
CA GLU A 114 8.98 -1.13 25.34
C GLU A 114 9.91 -0.40 24.38
N SER A 115 9.59 -0.46 23.07
CA SER A 115 10.39 0.21 22.05
C SER A 115 9.57 0.49 20.78
N TYR A 116 9.95 1.57 20.10
CA TYR A 116 9.55 1.88 18.74
C TYR A 116 10.60 1.35 17.77
N GLY A 117 10.14 0.71 16.71
CA GLY A 117 10.97 0.27 15.60
C GLY A 117 10.98 1.27 14.45
N GLU A 118 11.25 0.76 13.27
CA GLU A 118 11.29 1.58 12.05
C GLU A 118 9.90 2.14 11.68
N THR A 119 9.92 3.36 11.16
CA THR A 119 8.78 4.00 10.51
C THR A 119 9.08 4.11 9.03
N ARG A 120 8.12 3.70 8.19
CA ARG A 120 8.24 3.75 6.73
C ARG A 120 7.03 4.39 6.11
N LEU A 121 7.26 5.07 5.00
CA LEU A 121 6.23 5.63 4.12
C LEU A 121 6.21 4.82 2.83
N TRP A 122 5.04 4.31 2.48
CA TRP A 122 4.83 3.42 1.35
C TRP A 122 3.83 4.04 0.39
N GLU A 123 4.14 4.01 -0.89
CA GLU A 123 3.25 4.44 -1.96
C GLU A 123 2.56 3.23 -2.59
N LEU A 124 1.23 3.22 -2.66
CA LEU A 124 0.47 2.16 -3.31
C LEU A 124 0.65 2.23 -4.82
N ASP A 125 1.16 1.17 -5.43
CA ASP A 125 1.12 1.01 -6.87
C ASP A 125 -0.21 0.36 -7.29
N GLU A 126 -1.21 1.18 -7.59
CA GLU A 126 -2.53 0.70 -7.99
C GLU A 126 -2.49 -0.07 -9.31
N ASN A 127 -1.55 0.27 -10.22
CA ASN A 127 -1.41 -0.39 -11.51
C ASN A 127 -0.89 -1.83 -11.36
N LEU A 128 -0.05 -2.08 -10.38
CA LEU A 128 0.51 -3.40 -10.08
C LEU A 128 -0.31 -4.19 -9.06
N SER A 129 -1.32 -3.56 -8.44
CA SER A 129 -2.10 -4.15 -7.34
C SER A 129 -3.43 -4.72 -7.81
N TYR A 130 -3.90 -5.77 -7.12
CA TYR A 130 -5.21 -6.39 -7.30
C TYR A 130 -5.81 -6.80 -5.94
N GLY A 131 -7.14 -6.66 -5.81
CA GLY A 131 -7.88 -7.23 -4.68
C GLY A 131 -7.76 -6.46 -3.36
N MET A 132 -7.66 -5.14 -3.39
CA MET A 132 -7.67 -4.32 -2.17
C MET A 132 -8.90 -4.59 -1.29
N ASP A 133 -10.06 -4.89 -1.88
CA ASP A 133 -11.27 -5.24 -1.13
C ASP A 133 -11.20 -6.63 -0.49
N LEU A 134 -10.42 -7.55 -1.07
CA LEU A 134 -10.12 -8.85 -0.46
C LEU A 134 -9.24 -8.64 0.77
N LEU A 135 -8.20 -7.80 0.66
CA LEU A 135 -7.34 -7.45 1.78
C LEU A 135 -8.12 -6.83 2.94
N LYS A 136 -9.02 -5.88 2.66
CA LYS A 136 -9.87 -5.25 3.70
C LYS A 136 -10.74 -6.23 4.48
N LYS A 137 -11.14 -7.34 3.87
CA LYS A 137 -12.02 -8.37 4.46
C LYS A 137 -11.25 -9.52 5.10
N ALA A 138 -9.96 -9.66 4.81
CA ALA A 138 -9.12 -10.75 5.28
C ALA A 138 -8.89 -10.71 6.79
N LYS A 139 -8.59 -11.86 7.38
CA LYS A 139 -8.14 -11.98 8.78
C LYS A 139 -6.65 -11.77 8.92
N TYR A 140 -5.90 -12.25 7.94
CA TYR A 140 -4.44 -12.25 7.90
C TYR A 140 -3.94 -11.78 6.55
N TYR A 141 -2.70 -11.36 6.53
CA TYR A 141 -1.95 -11.17 5.30
C TYR A 141 -0.48 -11.52 5.53
N GLU A 142 0.17 -12.01 4.49
CA GLU A 142 1.60 -12.09 4.41
C GLU A 142 2.11 -10.78 3.79
N ALA A 143 3.15 -10.20 4.37
CA ALA A 143 3.83 -9.03 3.85
C ALA A 143 5.30 -9.38 3.61
N TRP A 144 5.72 -9.29 2.35
CA TRP A 144 7.13 -9.34 2.01
C TRP A 144 7.69 -7.94 1.94
N SER A 145 8.88 -7.75 2.47
CA SER A 145 9.72 -6.56 2.31
C SER A 145 10.91 -6.98 1.47
N VAL A 146 11.03 -6.43 0.27
CA VAL A 146 11.95 -6.90 -0.77
C VAL A 146 12.94 -5.81 -1.14
N ASP A 147 14.22 -6.14 -1.07
CA ASP A 147 15.34 -5.34 -1.57
C ASP A 147 15.69 -5.81 -2.99
N LEU A 148 15.65 -4.90 -3.96
CA LEU A 148 15.91 -5.17 -5.36
C LEU A 148 17.33 -4.77 -5.74
N LYS A 149 17.90 -5.47 -6.71
CA LYS A 149 19.15 -5.02 -7.31
C LYS A 149 18.98 -3.63 -7.92
N ARG A 150 19.94 -2.77 -7.65
CA ARG A 150 19.94 -1.39 -8.13
C ARG A 150 19.77 -1.33 -9.65
N GLY A 151 18.72 -0.63 -10.08
CA GLY A 151 18.39 -0.44 -11.50
C GLY A 151 17.41 -1.48 -12.06
N ASP A 152 17.05 -2.53 -11.30
CA ASP A 152 16.16 -3.60 -11.78
C ASP A 152 14.68 -3.42 -11.44
N TYR A 153 14.29 -2.26 -10.90
CA TYR A 153 12.89 -1.96 -10.58
C TYR A 153 11.96 -2.11 -11.81
N TYR A 154 12.40 -1.78 -13.01
CA TYR A 154 11.60 -1.95 -14.24
C TYR A 154 11.32 -3.43 -14.55
N ARG A 155 12.28 -4.33 -14.25
CA ARG A 155 12.12 -5.79 -14.38
C ARG A 155 11.12 -6.30 -13.36
N PHE A 156 11.22 -5.82 -12.10
CA PHE A 156 10.24 -6.11 -11.06
C PHE A 156 8.84 -5.70 -11.50
N LYS A 157 8.65 -4.50 -12.05
CA LYS A 157 7.34 -4.05 -12.57
C LYS A 157 6.78 -5.01 -13.61
N ALA A 158 7.58 -5.39 -14.60
CA ALA A 158 7.16 -6.31 -15.66
C ALA A 158 6.77 -7.69 -15.11
N LEU A 159 7.45 -8.16 -14.06
CA LEU A 159 7.14 -9.39 -13.35
C LEU A 159 5.84 -9.26 -12.55
N ALA A 160 5.69 -8.17 -11.79
CA ALA A 160 4.51 -7.89 -10.97
C ALA A 160 3.24 -7.74 -11.83
N GLU A 161 3.32 -7.09 -12.99
CA GLU A 161 2.22 -7.00 -13.96
C GLU A 161 1.71 -8.38 -14.41
N LYS A 162 2.64 -9.31 -14.65
CA LYS A 162 2.30 -10.68 -15.03
C LYS A 162 1.66 -11.45 -13.87
N LEU A 163 2.22 -11.33 -12.68
CA LEU A 163 1.66 -11.95 -11.47
C LEU A 163 0.26 -11.40 -11.15
N LYS A 164 0.07 -10.09 -11.23
CA LYS A 164 -1.24 -9.46 -11.05
C LYS A 164 -2.32 -10.11 -11.91
N LYS A 165 -2.06 -10.34 -13.20
CA LYS A 165 -3.02 -11.00 -14.10
C LYS A 165 -3.36 -12.42 -13.67
N ALA A 166 -2.39 -13.17 -13.12
CA ALA A 166 -2.67 -14.49 -12.56
C ALA A 166 -3.59 -14.41 -11.33
N TYR A 167 -3.34 -13.49 -10.41
CA TYR A 167 -4.21 -13.25 -9.25
C TYR A 167 -5.59 -12.75 -9.63
N GLU A 168 -5.69 -11.83 -10.59
CA GLU A 168 -6.97 -11.37 -11.16
C GLU A 168 -7.80 -12.53 -11.73
N SER A 169 -7.15 -13.46 -12.44
CA SER A 169 -7.83 -14.61 -13.03
C SER A 169 -8.35 -15.61 -12.01
N GLN A 170 -7.77 -15.64 -10.81
CA GLN A 170 -8.19 -16.50 -9.71
C GLN A 170 -9.27 -15.87 -8.82
N GLY A 171 -9.15 -14.57 -8.52
CA GLY A 171 -10.11 -13.83 -7.71
C GLY A 171 -10.16 -14.19 -6.22
N THR A 172 -9.20 -14.94 -5.69
CA THR A 172 -9.27 -15.55 -4.35
C THR A 172 -8.40 -14.87 -3.30
N SER A 173 -7.33 -14.20 -3.70
CA SER A 173 -6.40 -13.51 -2.81
C SER A 173 -6.04 -12.13 -3.36
N SER A 174 -5.64 -11.23 -2.48
CA SER A 174 -5.06 -9.96 -2.89
C SER A 174 -3.62 -10.16 -3.39
N PHE A 175 -3.17 -9.26 -4.25
CA PHE A 175 -1.78 -9.06 -4.64
C PHE A 175 -1.56 -7.56 -4.66
N ILE A 176 -1.01 -7.01 -3.58
CA ILE A 176 -0.87 -5.56 -3.40
C ILE A 176 0.60 -5.20 -3.37
N ILE A 177 0.97 -4.19 -4.14
CA ILE A 177 2.34 -3.67 -4.24
C ILE A 177 2.40 -2.27 -3.64
N TYR A 178 3.36 -2.09 -2.74
CA TYR A 178 3.74 -0.79 -2.23
C TYR A 178 5.21 -0.52 -2.55
N ASN A 179 5.50 0.69 -2.97
CA ASN A 179 6.86 1.20 -3.19
C ASN A 179 7.32 1.96 -1.94
N ASN A 180 8.55 1.72 -1.50
CA ASN A 180 9.12 2.49 -0.41
C ASN A 180 9.46 3.91 -0.91
N VAL A 181 8.96 4.93 -0.21
CA VAL A 181 9.21 6.34 -0.58
C VAL A 181 10.60 6.80 -0.17
N VAL A 182 11.11 6.26 0.94
CA VAL A 182 12.41 6.64 1.50
C VAL A 182 13.36 5.45 1.43
N HIS A 183 14.17 5.42 0.38
CA HIS A 183 15.13 4.35 0.13
C HIS A 183 16.33 4.43 1.07
N THR A 184 16.79 3.26 1.50
CA THR A 184 18.04 3.08 2.26
C THR A 184 18.94 2.06 1.54
N ALA A 185 20.24 2.11 1.80
CA ALA A 185 21.22 1.28 1.09
C ALA A 185 20.99 -0.24 1.22
N ASN A 186 20.39 -0.67 2.33
CA ASN A 186 20.12 -2.09 2.65
C ASN A 186 18.68 -2.26 3.18
N GLY A 187 17.74 -1.53 2.64
CA GLY A 187 16.34 -1.58 3.05
C GLY A 187 15.43 -1.93 1.88
N PRO A 188 14.22 -2.37 2.16
CA PRO A 188 13.31 -2.79 1.10
C PRO A 188 12.93 -1.65 0.18
N ASP A 189 12.92 -1.92 -1.11
CA ASP A 189 12.41 -1.04 -2.16
C ASP A 189 10.90 -1.18 -2.33
N VAL A 190 10.40 -2.41 -2.15
CA VAL A 190 8.98 -2.74 -2.33
C VAL A 190 8.46 -3.62 -1.22
N SER A 191 7.14 -3.53 -0.97
CA SER A 191 6.42 -4.49 -0.16
C SER A 191 5.32 -5.15 -0.98
N ILE A 192 5.22 -6.47 -0.88
CA ILE A 192 4.21 -7.28 -1.55
C ILE A 192 3.30 -7.91 -0.51
N ILE A 193 1.98 -7.81 -0.69
CA ILE A 193 1.00 -8.26 0.30
C ILE A 193 0.02 -9.24 -0.32
N TRP A 194 -0.14 -10.40 0.33
CA TRP A 194 -1.15 -11.42 0.01
C TRP A 194 -2.09 -11.65 1.18
N SER A 195 -3.39 -11.62 0.94
CA SER A 195 -4.41 -11.81 1.98
C SER A 195 -4.90 -13.25 2.06
N PHE A 196 -5.25 -13.70 3.27
CA PHE A 196 -5.87 -14.99 3.51
C PHE A 196 -6.75 -14.96 4.78
N ASN A 197 -7.61 -15.97 4.97
CA ASN A 197 -8.55 -16.00 6.10
C ASN A 197 -8.26 -17.08 7.13
N SER A 198 -7.49 -18.10 6.78
CA SER A 198 -7.10 -19.16 7.71
C SER A 198 -5.77 -19.80 7.30
N PHE A 199 -5.03 -20.31 8.28
CA PHE A 199 -3.82 -21.09 8.01
C PHE A 199 -4.10 -22.39 7.23
N ALA A 200 -5.33 -22.91 7.31
CA ALA A 200 -5.75 -24.05 6.52
C ALA A 200 -5.82 -23.72 5.00
N GLU A 201 -6.02 -22.47 4.62
CA GLU A 201 -5.92 -22.03 3.22
C GLU A 201 -4.46 -22.13 2.74
N TRP A 202 -3.51 -21.82 3.62
CA TRP A 202 -2.09 -21.84 3.27
C TRP A 202 -1.50 -23.22 3.01
N SER A 203 -2.10 -24.27 3.58
CA SER A 203 -1.69 -25.65 3.31
C SER A 203 -2.13 -26.15 1.92
N LYS A 204 -2.97 -25.39 1.22
CA LYS A 204 -3.48 -25.74 -0.10
C LYS A 204 -2.65 -25.10 -1.20
N ASP A 205 -2.53 -25.79 -2.33
CA ASP A 205 -2.01 -25.13 -3.54
C ASP A 205 -2.89 -23.93 -3.89
N SER A 206 -2.29 -22.75 -3.95
CA SER A 206 -3.00 -21.52 -4.32
C SER A 206 -3.48 -21.54 -5.77
N GLY A 207 -2.96 -22.43 -6.60
CA GLY A 207 -3.23 -22.49 -8.03
C GLY A 207 -2.57 -21.36 -8.84
N THR A 208 -1.79 -20.49 -8.21
CA THR A 208 -1.17 -19.33 -8.87
C THR A 208 -0.24 -19.74 -9.99
N LYS A 209 0.56 -20.80 -9.80
CA LYS A 209 1.39 -21.38 -10.86
C LYS A 209 0.55 -21.79 -12.07
N ALA A 210 -0.50 -22.55 -11.84
CA ALA A 210 -1.36 -23.04 -12.92
C ALA A 210 -2.07 -21.88 -13.64
N ALA A 211 -2.53 -20.86 -12.93
CA ALA A 211 -3.11 -19.64 -13.49
C ALA A 211 -2.10 -18.86 -14.34
N TYR A 212 -0.88 -18.71 -13.85
CA TYR A 212 0.20 -18.02 -14.55
C TYR A 212 0.59 -18.77 -15.85
N GLU A 213 0.83 -20.07 -15.79
CA GLU A 213 1.18 -20.90 -16.95
C GLU A 213 0.05 -21.01 -17.98
N LYS A 214 -1.21 -20.93 -17.54
CA LYS A 214 -2.36 -20.82 -18.45
C LYS A 214 -2.34 -19.54 -19.28
N ILE A 215 -1.85 -18.44 -18.71
CA ILE A 215 -1.81 -17.14 -19.39
C ILE A 215 -0.56 -17.03 -20.27
N TYR A 216 0.61 -17.47 -19.77
CA TYR A 216 1.91 -17.19 -20.38
C TYR A 216 2.59 -18.41 -20.99
N GLY A 217 1.96 -19.60 -20.94
CA GLY A 217 2.45 -20.84 -21.52
C GLY A 217 3.20 -21.72 -20.51
N ALA A 218 3.39 -22.97 -20.89
CA ALA A 218 4.09 -23.95 -20.08
C ALA A 218 5.53 -23.50 -19.76
N ASN A 219 6.00 -23.82 -18.55
CA ASN A 219 7.31 -23.44 -18.00
C ASN A 219 7.52 -21.94 -17.75
N SER A 220 6.55 -21.08 -18.06
CA SER A 220 6.67 -19.64 -17.79
C SER A 220 6.82 -19.32 -16.30
N TRP A 221 6.27 -20.15 -15.43
CA TRP A 221 6.43 -20.02 -13.97
C TRP A 221 7.89 -20.16 -13.54
N GLN A 222 8.62 -21.15 -14.09
CA GLN A 222 10.03 -21.31 -13.77
C GLN A 222 10.86 -20.10 -14.23
N ASN A 223 10.61 -19.59 -15.43
CA ASN A 223 11.28 -18.38 -15.94
C ASN A 223 11.01 -17.15 -15.05
N MET A 224 9.77 -17.05 -14.54
CA MET A 224 9.40 -15.98 -13.59
C MET A 224 10.18 -16.12 -12.28
N LEU A 225 10.32 -17.34 -11.73
CA LEU A 225 11.09 -17.57 -10.51
C LEU A 225 12.59 -17.27 -10.71
N ASP A 226 13.14 -17.60 -11.88
CA ASP A 226 14.53 -17.32 -12.19
C ASP A 226 14.78 -15.81 -12.34
N GLU A 227 13.85 -15.09 -12.97
CA GLU A 227 13.85 -13.63 -13.05
C GLU A 227 13.76 -13.01 -11.64
N TRP A 228 12.83 -13.49 -10.80
CA TRP A 228 12.69 -13.06 -9.41
C TRP A 228 14.01 -13.19 -8.64
N ARG A 229 14.67 -14.36 -8.71
CA ARG A 229 15.96 -14.61 -8.04
C ARG A 229 17.07 -13.71 -8.56
N ASP A 230 17.03 -13.41 -9.88
CA ASP A 230 18.05 -12.57 -10.48
C ASP A 230 17.95 -11.11 -10.07
N ILE A 231 16.73 -10.57 -9.88
CA ILE A 231 16.52 -9.15 -9.53
C ILE A 231 16.49 -8.87 -8.02
N THR A 232 16.33 -9.89 -7.18
CA THR A 232 16.21 -9.74 -5.72
C THR A 232 17.58 -9.85 -5.05
N VAL A 233 17.89 -8.90 -4.17
CA VAL A 233 19.05 -8.97 -3.28
C VAL A 233 18.72 -9.78 -2.05
N ASP A 234 17.63 -9.38 -1.36
CA ASP A 234 17.13 -10.01 -0.13
C ASP A 234 15.64 -9.76 0.04
N TYR A 235 15.00 -10.55 0.90
CA TYR A 235 13.63 -10.31 1.31
C TYR A 235 13.35 -10.90 2.69
N ASN A 236 12.45 -10.25 3.41
CA ASN A 236 11.88 -10.74 4.65
C ASN A 236 10.37 -10.89 4.50
N SER A 237 9.80 -11.92 5.13
CA SER A 237 8.36 -12.10 5.16
C SER A 237 7.83 -12.13 6.59
N GLU A 238 6.64 -11.61 6.77
CA GLU A 238 5.89 -11.63 8.02
C GLU A 238 4.43 -11.98 7.76
N ILE A 239 3.84 -12.73 8.69
CA ILE A 239 2.39 -12.87 8.74
C ILE A 239 1.85 -11.92 9.77
N ARG A 240 0.87 -11.12 9.37
CA ARG A 240 0.22 -10.15 10.24
C ARG A 240 -1.28 -10.40 10.31
N SER A 241 -1.84 -10.26 11.52
CA SER A 241 -3.28 -10.27 11.75
C SER A 241 -3.85 -8.86 11.85
N PHE A 242 -5.10 -8.68 11.43
CA PHE A 242 -5.86 -7.46 11.65
C PHE A 242 -6.47 -7.48 13.05
N LEU A 243 -6.14 -6.50 13.89
CA LEU A 243 -6.83 -6.26 15.15
C LEU A 243 -8.02 -5.34 14.88
N ARG A 244 -9.23 -5.87 15.01
CA ARG A 244 -10.50 -5.19 14.71
C ARG A 244 -11.28 -4.81 15.96
#